data_df62974eae0ca19e347d79b5f71888b9
#
_entry.id   df62974eae0ca19e347d79b5f71888b9
#
_cell.length_a   1.000
_cell.length_b   1.000
_cell.length_c   1.000
_cell.angle_alpha   90.00
_cell.angle_beta   90.00
_cell.angle_gamma   90.00
#
_symmetry.space_group_name_H-M   'P 1'
#
loop_
_entity.id
_entity.type
_entity.pdbx_description
1 polymer ?
#
loop_
_entity_poly.entity_id
_entity_poly.type
_entity_poly.pdbx_seq_one_letter_code
_entity_poly.pdbx_strand_id
1 'polypeptide(L)'
;MSSTIPAAESTRNLTLKANSIVAEVLYDKDKKKATGVRVIDAITKEETVYNSKIIFLCASAVASATILMQSKSEAFPNGMGNSSGELGHNIMDHQLGAGVSGTMDGYLDRYYIGRRPNGIYIPRFRNVNKKSEKVNFLRGYGYQGGASRTYWSESVAELSYGRSFKDKITQAGDWRIGMGGFGEVLPYH
;
A
#
# COMPACT_ATOMS: atom_id res chain seq x y z
N MET A 1 -13.08 11.42 -3.06
CA MET A 1 -11.99 12.01 -2.27
C MET A 1 -12.07 11.44 -0.86
N SER A 2 -10.98 11.00 -0.28
CA SER A 2 -10.98 10.53 1.11
C SER A 2 -11.29 11.69 2.06
N SER A 3 -11.90 11.41 3.17
CA SER A 3 -12.43 12.42 4.10
C SER A 3 -11.38 13.05 5.03
N THR A 4 -10.24 12.40 5.25
CA THR A 4 -9.27 12.78 6.29
C THR A 4 -8.47 14.05 5.97
N ILE A 5 -7.92 14.19 4.77
CA ILE A 5 -7.13 15.37 4.40
C ILE A 5 -7.99 16.62 4.35
N PRO A 6 -9.14 16.65 3.64
CA PRO A 6 -10.02 17.80 3.67
C PRO A 6 -10.53 18.18 5.07
N ALA A 7 -10.78 17.17 5.92
CA ALA A 7 -11.17 17.43 7.30
C ALA A 7 -10.03 18.09 8.11
N ALA A 8 -8.80 17.63 7.93
CA ALA A 8 -7.63 18.23 8.57
C ALA A 8 -7.36 19.65 8.06
N GLU A 9 -7.50 19.91 6.77
CA GLU A 9 -7.37 21.25 6.18
C GLU A 9 -8.42 22.22 6.73
N SER A 10 -9.66 21.76 6.93
CA SER A 10 -10.73 22.58 7.49
C SER A 10 -10.44 23.07 8.91
N THR A 11 -9.59 22.39 9.66
CA THR A 11 -9.13 22.82 10.99
C THR A 11 -8.17 24.01 10.95
N ARG A 12 -7.59 24.32 9.79
CA ARG A 12 -6.51 25.31 9.58
C ARG A 12 -5.21 25.00 10.36
N ASN A 13 -5.08 23.77 10.90
CA ASN A 13 -3.89 23.32 11.61
C ASN A 13 -3.00 22.44 10.73
N LEU A 14 -3.39 22.19 9.48
CA LEU A 14 -2.62 21.44 8.50
C LEU A 14 -2.00 22.40 7.47
N THR A 15 -0.69 22.25 7.25
CA THR A 15 0.00 22.80 6.08
C THR A 15 0.48 21.65 5.22
N LEU A 16 -0.13 21.46 4.05
CA LEU A 16 0.28 20.44 3.07
C LEU A 16 1.23 21.09 2.07
N LYS A 17 2.44 20.53 1.95
CA LYS A 17 3.45 20.95 0.98
C LYS A 17 3.63 19.86 -0.07
N ALA A 18 3.08 20.07 -1.24
CA ALA A 18 3.33 19.21 -2.41
C ALA A 18 4.74 19.45 -2.98
N ASN A 19 5.18 18.58 -3.88
CA ASN A 19 6.48 18.66 -4.56
C ASN A 19 7.68 18.77 -3.61
N SER A 20 7.58 18.21 -2.43
CA SER A 20 8.58 18.31 -1.37
C SER A 20 9.25 16.97 -1.14
N ILE A 21 10.55 16.90 -1.41
CA ILE A 21 11.36 15.70 -1.21
C ILE A 21 12.12 15.86 0.10
N VAL A 22 11.80 15.05 1.09
CA VAL A 22 12.55 15.01 2.35
C VAL A 22 13.89 14.32 2.08
N ALA A 23 14.97 15.08 2.18
CA ALA A 23 16.32 14.58 1.91
C ALA A 23 16.94 13.95 3.15
N GLU A 24 16.75 14.54 4.31
CA GLU A 24 17.29 14.04 5.58
C GLU A 24 16.50 14.57 6.78
N VAL A 25 16.65 13.88 7.89
CA VAL A 25 16.25 14.32 9.23
C VAL A 25 17.46 14.96 9.92
N LEU A 26 17.30 16.15 10.46
CA LEU A 26 18.34 16.90 11.13
C LEU A 26 18.43 16.51 12.60
N TYR A 27 19.64 16.32 13.11
CA TYR A 27 19.92 15.94 14.48
C TYR A 27 20.80 16.98 15.18
N ASP A 28 20.38 17.37 16.37
CA ASP A 28 21.12 18.23 17.28
C ASP A 28 21.82 17.36 18.34
N LYS A 29 23.16 17.33 18.32
CA LYS A 29 23.98 16.51 19.19
C LYS A 29 23.89 16.96 20.66
N ASP A 30 23.82 18.27 20.89
CA ASP A 30 23.80 18.83 22.25
C ASP A 30 22.44 18.58 22.91
N LYS A 31 21.38 18.74 22.17
CA LYS A 31 20.01 18.44 22.62
C LYS A 31 19.65 16.96 22.54
N LYS A 32 20.49 16.15 21.91
CA LYS A 32 20.30 14.70 21.70
C LYS A 32 18.92 14.36 21.11
N LYS A 33 18.49 15.11 20.07
CA LYS A 33 17.19 14.90 19.44
C LYS A 33 17.17 15.34 17.98
N ALA A 34 16.23 14.77 17.25
CA ALA A 34 15.87 15.29 15.91
C ALA A 34 15.19 16.65 16.06
N THR A 35 15.54 17.59 15.21
CA THR A 35 15.09 18.98 15.28
C THR A 35 14.30 19.44 14.07
N GLY A 36 14.37 18.74 12.97
CA GLY A 36 13.71 19.13 11.73
C GLY A 36 14.03 18.21 10.58
N VAL A 37 13.63 18.63 9.41
CA VAL A 37 13.94 17.95 8.15
C VAL A 37 14.46 18.96 7.12
N ARG A 38 15.40 18.53 6.28
CA ARG A 38 15.80 19.25 5.08
C ARG A 38 14.98 18.74 3.91
N VAL A 39 14.37 19.64 3.20
CA VAL A 39 13.48 19.36 2.08
C VAL A 39 14.00 20.03 0.83
N ILE A 40 13.93 19.33 -0.29
CA ILE A 40 14.25 19.83 -1.62
C ILE A 40 12.96 19.95 -2.40
N ASP A 41 12.68 21.13 -2.95
CA ASP A 41 11.58 21.32 -3.87
C ASP A 41 11.84 20.53 -5.17
N ALA A 42 10.89 19.68 -5.56
CA ALA A 42 11.06 18.80 -6.72
C ALA A 42 11.12 19.57 -8.06
N ILE A 43 10.61 20.81 -8.10
CA ILE A 43 10.53 21.65 -9.29
C ILE A 43 11.72 22.64 -9.32
N THR A 44 11.82 23.49 -8.29
CA THR A 44 12.82 24.56 -8.25
C THR A 44 14.21 24.08 -7.82
N LYS A 45 14.29 22.92 -7.16
CA LYS A 45 15.51 22.37 -6.53
C LYS A 45 16.02 23.18 -5.34
N GLU A 46 15.26 24.14 -4.88
CA GLU A 46 15.62 24.92 -3.69
C GLU A 46 15.50 24.07 -2.43
N GLU A 47 16.41 24.32 -1.49
CA GLU A 47 16.43 23.63 -0.21
C GLU A 47 15.77 24.47 0.88
N THR A 48 14.97 23.83 1.72
CA THR A 48 14.30 24.45 2.86
C THR A 48 14.41 23.55 4.09
N VAL A 49 14.67 24.16 5.25
CA VAL A 49 14.64 23.45 6.54
C VAL A 49 13.35 23.73 7.27
N TYR A 50 12.66 22.67 7.66
CA TYR A 50 11.48 22.74 8.51
C TYR A 50 11.80 22.19 9.89
N ASN A 51 11.70 23.03 10.92
CA ASN A 51 11.93 22.64 12.30
C ASN A 51 10.64 22.11 12.95
N SER A 52 10.77 21.08 13.77
CA SER A 52 9.64 20.47 14.49
C SER A 52 10.09 19.86 15.82
N LYS A 53 9.15 19.80 16.77
CA LYS A 53 9.35 19.11 18.06
C LYS A 53 9.21 17.58 17.90
N ILE A 54 8.39 17.12 16.97
CA ILE A 54 8.11 15.71 16.69
C ILE A 54 8.11 15.52 15.19
N ILE A 55 8.73 14.46 14.72
CA ILE A 55 8.80 14.10 13.30
C ILE A 55 8.25 12.68 13.15
N PHE A 56 7.23 12.54 12.30
CA PHE A 56 6.71 11.25 11.88
C PHE A 56 7.20 10.93 10.47
N LEU A 57 8.03 9.93 10.35
CA LEU A 57 8.57 9.49 9.07
C LEU A 57 7.67 8.39 8.48
N CYS A 58 6.76 8.77 7.59
CA CYS A 58 5.74 7.90 7.02
C CYS A 58 5.92 7.74 5.50
N ALA A 59 7.15 7.61 5.03
CA ALA A 59 7.50 7.57 3.61
C ALA A 59 7.54 6.16 3.00
N SER A 60 6.89 5.16 3.61
CA SER A 60 7.02 3.71 3.34
C SER A 60 8.34 3.11 3.89
N ALA A 61 8.42 1.79 3.92
CA ALA A 61 9.57 1.09 4.51
C ALA A 61 10.90 1.46 3.82
N VAL A 62 10.95 1.32 2.50
CA VAL A 62 12.19 1.59 1.72
C VAL A 62 12.56 3.06 1.74
N ALA A 63 11.60 3.95 1.49
CA ALA A 63 11.89 5.39 1.45
C ALA A 63 12.26 5.94 2.84
N SER A 64 11.62 5.47 3.91
CA SER A 64 11.98 5.86 5.28
C SER A 64 13.39 5.38 5.64
N ALA A 65 13.76 4.14 5.29
CA ALA A 65 15.11 3.65 5.47
C ALA A 65 16.14 4.51 4.69
N THR A 66 15.84 4.85 3.44
CA THR A 66 16.69 5.70 2.61
C THR A 66 16.90 7.08 3.23
N ILE A 67 15.83 7.74 3.70
CA ILE A 67 15.94 9.04 4.37
C ILE A 67 16.82 8.93 5.62
N LEU A 68 16.64 7.90 6.44
CA LEU A 68 17.46 7.69 7.64
C LEU A 68 18.91 7.38 7.31
N MET A 69 19.20 6.60 6.26
CA MET A 69 20.56 6.32 5.80
C MET A 69 21.28 7.59 5.29
N GLN A 70 20.54 8.52 4.73
CA GLN A 70 21.07 9.82 4.28
C GLN A 70 21.18 10.83 5.43
N SER A 71 20.47 10.64 6.53
CA SER A 71 20.49 11.52 7.72
C SER A 71 21.77 11.29 8.54
N LYS A 72 22.91 11.63 7.94
CA LYS A 72 24.23 11.47 8.53
C LYS A 72 24.59 12.67 9.39
N SER A 73 25.27 12.40 10.48
CA SER A 73 25.83 13.42 11.38
C SER A 73 27.05 12.86 12.10
N GLU A 74 27.74 13.69 12.86
CA GLU A 74 28.84 13.21 13.71
C GLU A 74 28.37 12.12 14.70
N ALA A 75 27.16 12.23 15.21
CA ALA A 75 26.56 11.21 16.09
C ALA A 75 26.09 9.96 15.36
N PHE A 76 25.80 10.06 14.06
CA PHE A 76 25.29 8.99 13.21
C PHE A 76 26.01 8.95 11.87
N PRO A 77 27.28 8.56 11.81
CA PRO A 77 28.06 8.61 10.57
C PRO A 77 27.54 7.67 9.46
N ASN A 78 26.87 6.60 9.87
CA ASN A 78 26.29 5.60 8.96
C ASN A 78 24.76 5.73 8.78
N GLY A 79 24.19 6.91 9.14
CA GLY A 79 22.75 7.16 9.09
C GLY A 79 22.10 7.13 10.45
N MET A 80 21.04 7.94 10.59
CA MET A 80 20.30 8.06 11.85
C MET A 80 19.60 6.75 12.21
N GLY A 81 19.78 6.30 13.45
CA GLY A 81 19.21 5.04 13.95
C GLY A 81 19.96 3.78 13.51
N ASN A 82 21.11 3.90 12.85
CA ASN A 82 21.91 2.79 12.33
C ASN A 82 23.09 2.39 13.23
N SER A 83 22.92 2.45 14.53
CA SER A 83 23.98 2.04 15.48
C SER A 83 24.25 0.53 15.47
N SER A 84 23.26 -0.26 15.11
CA SER A 84 23.37 -1.73 14.96
C SER A 84 23.89 -2.17 13.60
N GLY A 85 23.90 -1.30 12.58
CA GLY A 85 24.22 -1.67 11.19
C GLY A 85 23.03 -2.28 10.42
N GLU A 86 21.88 -2.45 11.05
CA GLU A 86 20.73 -3.15 10.47
C GLU A 86 19.80 -2.28 9.62
N LEU A 87 20.04 -0.98 9.58
CA LEU A 87 19.21 -0.07 8.79
C LEU A 87 19.33 -0.38 7.29
N GLY A 88 18.21 -0.67 6.66
CA GLY A 88 18.16 -1.05 5.24
C GLY A 88 18.37 -2.55 4.98
N HIS A 89 18.65 -3.33 6.02
CA HIS A 89 18.71 -4.78 5.96
C HIS A 89 17.37 -5.43 6.32
N ASN A 90 17.25 -6.73 6.09
CA ASN A 90 16.08 -7.52 6.47
C ASN A 90 14.76 -7.05 5.82
N ILE A 91 14.85 -6.40 4.67
CA ILE A 91 13.67 -6.02 3.90
C ILE A 91 13.06 -7.29 3.31
N MET A 92 11.77 -7.47 3.55
CA MET A 92 11.01 -8.58 3.00
C MET A 92 9.65 -8.10 2.52
N ASP A 93 9.11 -8.80 1.54
CA ASP A 93 7.77 -8.60 1.03
C ASP A 93 7.01 -9.93 1.12
N HIS A 94 5.76 -9.93 0.73
CA HIS A 94 4.99 -11.14 0.57
C HIS A 94 5.32 -11.83 -0.74
N GLN A 95 5.22 -13.16 -0.78
CA GLN A 95 5.15 -13.87 -2.04
C GLN A 95 3.80 -13.54 -2.68
N LEU A 96 3.85 -12.82 -3.78
CA LEU A 96 2.70 -12.42 -4.58
C LEU A 96 2.68 -13.18 -5.92
N GLY A 97 1.60 -12.99 -6.69
CA GLY A 97 1.49 -13.55 -8.04
C GLY A 97 0.82 -14.93 -8.11
N ALA A 98 0.47 -15.52 -6.96
CA ALA A 98 -0.41 -16.69 -6.94
C ALA A 98 -1.87 -16.22 -6.91
N GLY A 99 -2.63 -16.53 -7.94
CA GLY A 99 -4.03 -16.12 -8.00
C GLY A 99 -4.84 -16.97 -8.96
N VAL A 100 -6.14 -16.94 -8.77
CA VAL A 100 -7.12 -17.60 -9.63
C VAL A 100 -8.31 -16.69 -9.82
N SER A 101 -8.86 -16.69 -11.02
CA SER A 101 -10.12 -16.01 -11.31
C SER A 101 -11.00 -16.90 -12.18
N GLY A 102 -12.29 -16.69 -12.08
CA GLY A 102 -13.27 -17.44 -12.85
C GLY A 102 -14.61 -16.71 -12.93
N THR A 103 -15.42 -17.13 -13.86
CA THR A 103 -16.81 -16.73 -13.99
C THR A 103 -17.68 -17.69 -13.19
N MET A 104 -18.71 -17.18 -12.56
CA MET A 104 -19.67 -17.96 -11.80
C MET A 104 -21.04 -17.82 -12.42
N ASP A 105 -21.65 -18.95 -12.76
CA ASP A 105 -22.99 -19.01 -13.31
C ASP A 105 -24.06 -18.70 -12.27
N GLY A 106 -25.13 -18.06 -12.71
CA GLY A 106 -26.27 -17.76 -11.85
C GLY A 106 -26.15 -16.44 -11.08
N TYR A 107 -27.05 -16.26 -10.11
CA TYR A 107 -27.13 -15.07 -9.25
C TYR A 107 -27.28 -13.74 -10.02
N LEU A 108 -27.81 -13.77 -11.22
CA LEU A 108 -27.98 -12.58 -12.06
C LEU A 108 -29.05 -11.62 -11.52
N ASP A 109 -29.93 -12.12 -10.66
CA ASP A 109 -30.96 -11.39 -9.94
C ASP A 109 -30.41 -10.65 -8.69
N ARG A 110 -29.17 -10.91 -8.31
CA ARG A 110 -28.57 -10.32 -7.12
C ARG A 110 -28.07 -8.90 -7.38
N TYR A 111 -28.41 -8.05 -6.43
CA TYR A 111 -28.03 -6.65 -6.48
C TYR A 111 -26.53 -6.48 -6.16
N TYR A 112 -25.82 -5.72 -6.97
CA TYR A 112 -24.39 -5.54 -6.85
C TYR A 112 -23.97 -4.09 -6.54
N ILE A 113 -24.95 -3.18 -6.43
CA ILE A 113 -24.74 -1.78 -6.07
C ILE A 113 -25.16 -1.60 -4.60
N GLY A 114 -24.35 -0.91 -3.84
CA GLY A 114 -24.59 -0.65 -2.43
C GLY A 114 -23.31 -0.23 -1.73
N ARG A 115 -23.28 -0.30 -0.41
CA ARG A 115 -22.04 -0.11 0.33
C ARG A 115 -21.06 -1.19 -0.08
N ARG A 116 -19.91 -0.78 -0.58
CA ARG A 116 -18.86 -1.67 -1.03
C ARG A 116 -18.22 -2.37 0.16
N PRO A 117 -18.32 -3.69 0.30
CA PRO A 117 -17.38 -4.43 1.11
C PRO A 117 -16.00 -4.37 0.46
N ASN A 118 -14.94 -4.42 1.25
CA ASN A 118 -13.56 -4.41 0.74
C ASN A 118 -13.14 -5.73 0.08
N GLY A 119 -14.04 -6.67 -0.03
CA GLY A 119 -13.77 -7.99 -0.59
C GLY A 119 -13.85 -9.10 0.43
N ILE A 120 -13.21 -10.21 0.11
CA ILE A 120 -13.19 -11.44 0.91
C ILE A 120 -11.76 -11.66 1.39
N TYR A 121 -11.59 -11.97 2.67
CA TYR A 121 -10.32 -12.43 3.21
C TYR A 121 -10.49 -13.80 3.84
N ILE A 122 -9.66 -14.75 3.43
CA ILE A 122 -9.63 -16.10 3.98
C ILE A 122 -8.27 -16.26 4.68
N PRO A 123 -8.26 -16.29 6.04
CA PRO A 123 -7.03 -16.53 6.76
C PRO A 123 -6.53 -17.96 6.52
N ARG A 124 -5.26 -18.19 6.82
CA ARG A 124 -4.70 -19.54 6.72
C ARG A 124 -5.52 -20.54 7.54
N PHE A 125 -5.70 -21.72 7.00
CA PHE A 125 -6.39 -22.84 7.61
C PHE A 125 -5.53 -24.12 7.69
N ARG A 126 -4.25 -24.02 7.30
CA ARG A 126 -3.22 -25.04 7.45
C ARG A 126 -2.10 -24.53 8.34
N ASN A 127 -1.34 -25.42 8.93
CA ASN A 127 -0.23 -25.09 9.85
C ASN A 127 -0.65 -24.20 11.04
N VAL A 128 -1.90 -24.32 11.49
CA VAL A 128 -2.42 -23.65 12.69
C VAL A 128 -2.35 -24.55 13.94
N ASN A 129 -2.28 -25.86 13.74
CA ASN A 129 -2.09 -26.87 14.77
C ASN A 129 -1.60 -28.18 14.14
N LYS A 130 -1.24 -29.17 14.98
CA LYS A 130 -0.73 -30.48 14.50
C LYS A 130 -1.67 -31.19 13.53
N LYS A 131 -3.00 -31.07 13.70
CA LYS A 131 -3.97 -31.75 12.80
C LYS A 131 -4.01 -31.13 11.40
N SER A 132 -3.66 -29.87 11.27
CA SER A 132 -3.68 -29.12 10.00
C SER A 132 -2.28 -28.95 9.41
N GLU A 133 -1.26 -29.58 10.01
CA GLU A 133 0.13 -29.49 9.58
C GLU A 133 0.35 -30.08 8.19
N LYS A 134 1.16 -29.38 7.39
CA LYS A 134 1.62 -29.79 6.06
C LYS A 134 3.12 -29.59 5.98
N VAL A 135 3.81 -30.61 5.48
CA VAL A 135 5.28 -30.64 5.40
C VAL A 135 5.84 -29.97 4.15
N ASN A 136 5.00 -29.74 3.14
CA ASN A 136 5.43 -29.15 1.87
C ASN A 136 5.45 -27.61 1.87
N PHE A 137 4.97 -26.99 2.94
CA PHE A 137 5.12 -25.55 3.21
C PHE A 137 5.02 -25.30 4.72
N LEU A 138 5.78 -24.35 5.23
CA LEU A 138 5.93 -24.12 6.67
C LEU A 138 5.33 -22.82 7.16
N ARG A 139 5.21 -21.81 6.26
CA ARG A 139 4.89 -20.46 6.66
C ARG A 139 3.43 -20.13 6.54
N GLY A 140 3.09 -18.93 7.03
CA GLY A 140 1.77 -18.39 6.92
C GLY A 140 1.39 -17.99 5.49
N TYR A 141 0.10 -17.94 5.26
CA TYR A 141 -0.51 -17.46 4.02
C TYR A 141 -1.91 -16.92 4.31
N GLY A 142 -2.42 -16.14 3.38
CA GLY A 142 -3.80 -15.71 3.35
C GLY A 142 -4.30 -15.59 1.93
N TYR A 143 -5.59 -15.65 1.74
CA TYR A 143 -6.20 -15.35 0.46
C TYR A 143 -7.03 -14.08 0.57
N GLN A 144 -6.93 -13.24 -0.44
CA GLN A 144 -7.69 -12.00 -0.53
C GLN A 144 -8.27 -11.87 -1.93
N GLY A 145 -9.50 -11.45 -2.00
CA GLY A 145 -10.15 -11.28 -3.30
C GLY A 145 -11.53 -10.69 -3.19
N GLY A 146 -12.31 -10.88 -4.22
CA GLY A 146 -13.67 -10.38 -4.27
C GLY A 146 -14.43 -10.92 -5.45
N ALA A 147 -15.71 -10.56 -5.50
CA ALA A 147 -16.57 -10.86 -6.62
C ALA A 147 -17.18 -9.56 -7.14
N SER A 148 -17.33 -9.46 -8.44
CA SER A 148 -18.00 -8.35 -9.11
C SER A 148 -18.70 -8.85 -10.36
N ARG A 149 -19.70 -8.12 -10.79
CA ARG A 149 -20.29 -8.36 -12.11
C ARG A 149 -19.51 -7.61 -13.16
N THR A 150 -19.45 -8.17 -14.37
CA THR A 150 -18.83 -7.50 -15.51
C THR A 150 -19.62 -6.23 -15.85
N TYR A 151 -18.89 -5.19 -16.19
CA TYR A 151 -19.45 -3.88 -16.45
C TYR A 151 -19.51 -3.58 -17.95
N TRP A 152 -20.17 -2.49 -18.27
CA TRP A 152 -20.29 -1.95 -19.61
C TRP A 152 -18.96 -1.81 -20.37
N SER A 153 -17.85 -1.61 -19.69
CA SER A 153 -16.52 -1.49 -20.29
C SER A 153 -16.10 -2.73 -21.10
N GLU A 154 -16.54 -3.91 -20.69
CA GLU A 154 -16.29 -5.13 -21.47
C GLU A 154 -17.15 -5.18 -22.73
N SER A 155 -18.40 -4.72 -22.63
CA SER A 155 -19.29 -4.62 -23.79
C SER A 155 -18.80 -3.62 -24.83
N VAL A 156 -18.10 -2.58 -24.42
CA VAL A 156 -17.47 -1.61 -25.35
C VAL A 156 -16.35 -2.24 -26.16
N ALA A 157 -15.61 -3.19 -25.57
CA ALA A 157 -14.53 -3.88 -26.24
C ALA A 157 -15.00 -4.80 -27.40
N GLU A 158 -16.28 -5.14 -27.44
CA GLU A 158 -16.87 -6.01 -28.47
C GLU A 158 -17.19 -5.29 -29.79
N LEU A 159 -16.76 -4.07 -29.99
CA LEU A 159 -16.97 -3.32 -31.26
C LEU A 159 -18.41 -3.33 -31.79
N SER A 160 -19.40 -3.34 -30.92
CA SER A 160 -20.81 -3.28 -31.30
C SER A 160 -21.29 -1.83 -31.40
N TYR A 161 -22.38 -1.59 -32.14
CA TYR A 161 -22.93 -0.26 -32.33
C TYR A 161 -24.46 -0.27 -32.35
N GLY A 162 -25.07 0.91 -32.31
CA GLY A 162 -26.52 1.08 -32.43
C GLY A 162 -27.28 0.63 -31.20
N ARG A 163 -28.49 0.11 -31.41
CA ARG A 163 -29.40 -0.28 -30.32
C ARG A 163 -28.87 -1.46 -29.50
N SER A 164 -28.33 -2.47 -30.18
CA SER A 164 -27.78 -3.65 -29.53
C SER A 164 -26.62 -3.30 -28.57
N PHE A 165 -25.80 -2.34 -28.94
CA PHE A 165 -24.76 -1.81 -28.06
C PHE A 165 -25.36 -1.12 -26.80
N LYS A 166 -26.35 -0.25 -27.02
CA LYS A 166 -27.03 0.46 -25.94
C LYS A 166 -27.70 -0.52 -24.95
N ASP A 167 -28.33 -1.55 -25.46
CA ASP A 167 -29.00 -2.57 -24.64
C ASP A 167 -27.97 -3.37 -23.82
N LYS A 168 -26.82 -3.73 -24.42
CA LYS A 168 -25.75 -4.45 -23.73
C LYS A 168 -25.11 -3.63 -22.59
N ILE A 169 -24.83 -2.36 -22.80
CA ILE A 169 -24.17 -1.52 -21.78
C ILE A 169 -25.07 -1.20 -20.58
N THR A 170 -26.39 -1.41 -20.69
CA THR A 170 -27.34 -1.22 -19.59
C THR A 170 -27.47 -2.46 -18.72
N GLN A 171 -26.97 -3.61 -19.16
CA GLN A 171 -27.06 -4.87 -18.44
C GLN A 171 -25.73 -5.21 -17.79
N ALA A 172 -25.78 -5.57 -16.51
CA ALA A 172 -24.61 -6.15 -15.87
C ALA A 172 -24.43 -7.59 -16.35
N GLY A 173 -23.21 -7.93 -16.74
CA GLY A 173 -22.85 -9.28 -17.16
C GLY A 173 -22.74 -10.30 -16.02
N ASP A 174 -22.02 -11.38 -16.26
CA ASP A 174 -21.82 -12.47 -15.31
C ASP A 174 -21.01 -12.06 -14.09
N TRP A 175 -21.11 -12.83 -13.02
CA TRP A 175 -20.26 -12.67 -11.86
C TRP A 175 -18.87 -13.21 -12.15
N ARG A 176 -17.85 -12.42 -11.79
CA ARG A 176 -16.45 -12.83 -11.75
C ARG A 176 -15.95 -12.84 -10.33
N ILE A 177 -15.25 -13.90 -9.97
CA ILE A 177 -14.57 -14.04 -8.68
C ILE A 177 -13.07 -14.08 -8.96
N GLY A 178 -12.31 -13.31 -8.20
CA GLY A 178 -10.86 -13.35 -8.21
C GLY A 178 -10.33 -13.50 -6.79
N MET A 179 -9.34 -14.37 -6.61
CA MET A 179 -8.66 -14.59 -5.34
C MET A 179 -7.15 -14.57 -5.57
N GLY A 180 -6.43 -13.77 -4.79
CA GLY A 180 -4.98 -13.75 -4.75
C GLY A 180 -4.45 -14.34 -3.44
N GLY A 181 -3.36 -15.08 -3.53
CA GLY A 181 -2.65 -15.64 -2.38
C GLY A 181 -1.47 -14.76 -1.96
N PHE A 182 -1.30 -14.59 -0.67
CA PHE A 182 -0.15 -13.95 -0.04
C PHE A 182 0.58 -15.02 0.77
N GLY A 183 1.85 -15.25 0.46
CA GLY A 183 2.72 -16.13 1.24
C GLY A 183 3.72 -15.32 2.06
N GLU A 184 4.12 -15.85 3.20
CA GLU A 184 5.24 -15.30 3.98
C GLU A 184 6.56 -15.73 3.35
N VAL A 185 7.49 -14.79 3.25
CA VAL A 185 8.89 -15.04 2.86
C VAL A 185 9.82 -14.63 4.00
N LEU A 186 11.03 -15.19 4.00
CA LEU A 186 12.10 -14.73 4.88
C LEU A 186 12.84 -13.56 4.23
N PRO A 187 13.36 -12.64 5.06
CA PRO A 187 14.32 -11.67 4.57
C PRO A 187 15.57 -12.39 4.05
N TYR A 188 16.10 -11.88 2.94
CA TYR A 188 17.42 -12.23 2.46
C TYR A 188 18.41 -11.18 2.96
N HIS A 189 19.55 -11.64 3.44
CA HIS A 189 20.68 -10.79 3.81
C HIS A 189 21.53 -10.45 2.59
#